data_346e737250fbff8ea8439e7455182d2c
#
_entry.id   346e737250fbff8ea8439e7455182d2c
#
_cell.length_a   1.000
_cell.length_b   1.000
_cell.length_c   1.000
_cell.angle_alpha   90.00
_cell.angle_beta   90.00
_cell.angle_gamma   90.00
#
_symmetry.space_group_name_H-M   'P 1'
#
loop_
_entity.id
_entity.type
_entity.pdbx_description
1 polymer ?
#
loop_
_entity_poly.entity_id
_entity_poly.type
_entity_poly.pdbx_seq_one_letter_code
_entity_poly.pdbx_strand_id
1 'polypeptide(L)'
;IAIDAYNRLADNLAAIAATIEAMRSIQRHGGAQILRRAFVGFKALPASTGATMGVEAAWATLHRFVGLAGEPESSIRSAAMAKDWTRTARHRTHPDRNGDAGNFQLVQRAAETLSAHYGVKL
;
A
#
# COMPACT_ATOMS: atom_id res chain seq x y z
N ILE A 1 17.15 9.42 -3.32
CA ILE A 1 18.31 8.58 -3.70
C ILE A 1 18.97 8.11 -2.43
N ALA A 2 18.91 6.81 -2.17
CA ALA A 2 19.64 6.18 -1.06
C ALA A 2 20.90 5.50 -1.63
N ILE A 3 22.05 5.80 -1.06
CA ILE A 3 23.32 5.15 -1.39
C ILE A 3 23.87 4.54 -0.11
N ASP A 4 23.81 3.21 0.00
CA ASP A 4 24.24 2.45 1.18
C ASP A 4 25.59 1.74 0.97
N ALA A 5 26.33 2.14 -0.07
CA ALA A 5 27.59 1.48 -0.43
C ALA A 5 28.76 1.78 0.52
N TYR A 6 28.62 2.77 1.40
CA TYR A 6 29.69 3.24 2.27
C TYR A 6 29.30 3.19 3.75
N ASN A 7 30.23 2.80 4.61
CA ASN A 7 29.99 2.68 6.06
C ASN A 7 30.03 4.02 6.81
N ARG A 8 30.40 5.12 6.16
CA ARG A 8 30.49 6.44 6.77
C ARG A 8 29.44 7.37 6.18
N LEU A 9 28.71 8.09 7.02
CA LEU A 9 27.70 9.05 6.60
C LEU A 9 28.29 10.13 5.66
N ALA A 10 29.51 10.60 5.95
CA ALA A 10 30.19 11.60 5.13
C ALA A 10 30.47 11.09 3.70
N ASP A 11 30.86 9.83 3.55
CA ASP A 11 31.14 9.22 2.25
C ASP A 11 29.84 9.00 1.47
N ASN A 12 28.76 8.63 2.14
CA ASN A 12 27.44 8.52 1.53
C ASN A 12 26.91 9.89 1.05
N LEU A 13 27.09 10.94 1.84
CA LEU A 13 26.72 12.31 1.45
C LEU A 13 27.55 12.80 0.27
N ALA A 14 28.84 12.52 0.24
CA ALA A 14 29.71 12.87 -0.89
C ALA A 14 29.28 12.13 -2.18
N ALA A 15 28.92 10.86 -2.09
CA ALA A 15 28.42 10.07 -3.20
C ALA A 15 27.08 10.61 -3.74
N ILE A 16 26.16 11.00 -2.86
CA ILE A 16 24.89 11.65 -3.23
C ILE A 16 25.16 12.99 -3.92
N ALA A 17 26.03 13.83 -3.39
CA ALA A 17 26.42 15.11 -3.98
C ALA A 17 27.01 14.95 -5.39
N ALA A 18 27.91 13.97 -5.57
CA ALA A 18 28.48 13.66 -6.88
C ALA A 18 27.42 13.17 -7.89
N THR A 19 26.47 12.38 -7.45
CA THR A 19 25.36 11.90 -8.28
C THR A 19 24.45 13.05 -8.72
N ILE A 20 24.12 13.98 -7.84
CA ILE A 20 23.31 15.16 -8.14
C ILE A 20 24.07 16.07 -9.13
N GLU A 21 25.38 16.25 -8.94
CA GLU A 21 26.20 17.06 -9.86
C GLU A 21 26.26 16.43 -11.25
N ALA A 22 26.39 15.10 -11.35
CA ALA A 22 26.31 14.37 -12.63
C ALA A 22 24.98 14.55 -13.31
N MET A 23 23.86 14.51 -12.59
CA MET A 23 22.51 14.76 -13.11
C MET A 23 22.35 16.19 -13.62
N ARG A 24 22.88 17.19 -12.91
CA ARG A 24 22.89 18.60 -13.35
C ARG A 24 23.73 18.78 -14.62
N SER A 25 24.84 18.10 -14.73
CA SER A 25 25.67 18.09 -15.93
C SER A 25 24.91 17.55 -17.15
N ILE A 26 24.20 16.43 -16.99
CA ILE A 26 23.36 15.84 -18.04
C ILE A 26 22.26 16.83 -18.48
N GLN A 27 21.63 17.52 -17.53
CA GLN A 27 20.63 18.55 -17.85
C GLN A 27 21.20 19.69 -18.68
N ARG A 28 22.39 20.19 -18.34
CA ARG A 28 23.07 21.29 -19.07
C ARG A 28 23.42 20.92 -20.50
N HIS A 29 23.69 19.66 -20.78
CA HIS A 29 24.07 19.15 -22.11
C HIS A 29 22.88 18.60 -22.92
N GLY A 30 21.64 18.99 -22.60
CA GLY A 30 20.46 18.63 -23.37
C GLY A 30 19.84 17.28 -23.04
N GLY A 31 20.34 16.58 -22.02
CA GLY A 31 19.83 15.27 -21.57
C GLY A 31 18.59 15.32 -20.68
N ALA A 32 17.94 16.48 -20.56
CA ALA A 32 16.77 16.65 -19.69
C ALA A 32 15.61 15.68 -20.01
N GLN A 33 15.43 15.35 -21.29
CA GLN A 33 14.41 14.37 -21.70
C GLN A 33 14.77 12.94 -21.30
N ILE A 34 16.05 12.59 -21.32
CA ILE A 34 16.55 11.26 -20.91
C ILE A 34 16.36 11.09 -19.42
N LEU A 35 16.71 12.11 -18.63
CA LEU A 35 16.46 12.16 -17.18
C LEU A 35 14.97 12.04 -16.86
N ARG A 36 14.12 12.79 -17.54
CA ARG A 36 12.65 12.69 -17.36
C ARG A 36 12.14 11.28 -17.66
N ARG A 37 12.61 10.63 -18.71
CA ARG A 37 12.22 9.25 -19.05
C ARG A 37 12.71 8.25 -18.00
N ALA A 38 13.94 8.40 -17.51
CA ALA A 38 14.48 7.57 -16.44
C ALA A 38 13.66 7.71 -15.14
N PHE A 39 13.26 8.93 -14.78
CA PHE A 39 12.45 9.17 -13.59
C PHE A 39 10.96 8.90 -13.77
N VAL A 40 10.41 8.96 -14.98
CA VAL A 40 9.02 8.55 -15.26
C VAL A 40 8.86 7.03 -15.12
N GLY A 41 9.90 6.26 -15.40
CA GLY A 41 9.92 4.81 -15.11
C GLY A 41 9.93 4.50 -13.61
N PHE A 42 10.44 5.41 -12.79
CA PHE A 42 10.30 5.43 -11.33
C PHE A 42 9.06 6.25 -10.91
N LYS A 43 7.93 6.07 -11.59
CA LYS A 43 6.67 6.42 -10.94
C LYS A 43 6.73 5.71 -9.61
N ALA A 44 6.98 6.49 -8.54
CA ALA A 44 6.77 6.01 -7.21
C ALA A 44 5.49 5.21 -7.28
N LEU A 45 5.56 3.94 -6.95
CA LEU A 45 4.35 3.22 -6.54
C LEU A 45 3.52 4.26 -5.82
N PRO A 46 2.28 4.57 -6.25
CA PRO A 46 1.51 5.55 -5.53
C PRO A 46 1.73 5.15 -4.10
N ALA A 47 2.50 5.98 -3.38
CA ALA A 47 2.47 5.87 -1.93
C ALA A 47 1.01 5.68 -1.74
N SER A 48 0.57 4.56 -1.18
CA SER A 48 -0.84 4.37 -0.92
C SER A 48 -1.22 5.60 -0.12
N THR A 49 -1.34 6.70 -0.85
CA THR A 49 -1.93 7.94 -0.41
C THR A 49 -3.30 7.45 -0.20
N GLY A 50 -3.43 6.95 1.02
CA GLY A 50 -4.63 6.45 1.50
C GLY A 50 -5.80 7.21 0.93
N ALA A 51 -6.28 6.78 -0.21
CA ALA A 51 -7.71 6.73 -0.34
C ALA A 51 -8.09 5.83 0.81
N THR A 52 -8.28 6.44 1.97
CA THR A 52 -8.73 5.79 3.17
C THR A 52 -10.00 5.11 2.76
N MET A 53 -9.95 3.80 2.66
CA MET A 53 -11.16 3.03 2.37
C MET A 53 -12.20 3.45 3.41
N GLY A 54 -13.33 3.97 2.96
CA GLY A 54 -14.40 4.35 3.88
C GLY A 54 -14.90 3.12 4.65
N VAL A 55 -15.47 3.33 5.82
CA VAL A 55 -16.01 2.25 6.67
C VAL A 55 -17.03 1.39 5.90
N GLU A 56 -17.90 2.04 5.11
CA GLU A 56 -18.88 1.34 4.26
C GLU A 56 -18.20 0.46 3.20
N ALA A 57 -17.17 0.97 2.53
CA ALA A 57 -16.41 0.23 1.54
C ALA A 57 -15.64 -0.93 2.17
N ALA A 58 -15.16 -0.76 3.41
CA ALA A 58 -14.50 -1.83 4.16
C ALA A 58 -15.47 -2.97 4.48
N TRP A 59 -16.67 -2.67 4.93
CA TRP A 59 -17.72 -3.66 5.16
C TRP A 59 -18.14 -4.38 3.88
N ALA A 60 -18.34 -3.65 2.78
CA ALA A 60 -18.66 -4.23 1.49
C ALA A 60 -17.55 -5.16 0.98
N THR A 61 -16.29 -4.79 1.19
CA THR A 61 -15.14 -5.62 0.85
C THR A 61 -15.12 -6.93 1.64
N LEU A 62 -15.28 -6.88 2.94
CA LEU A 62 -15.33 -8.09 3.78
C LEU A 62 -16.53 -8.97 3.42
N HIS A 63 -17.71 -8.39 3.23
CA HIS A 63 -18.91 -9.09 2.82
C HIS A 63 -18.71 -9.89 1.53
N ARG A 64 -18.09 -9.27 0.53
CA ARG A 64 -17.78 -9.91 -0.76
C ARG A 64 -16.91 -11.16 -0.58
N PHE A 65 -15.91 -11.12 0.29
CA PHE A 65 -14.97 -12.24 0.48
C PHE A 65 -15.45 -13.28 1.50
N VAL A 66 -16.37 -12.92 2.38
CA VAL A 66 -17.01 -13.88 3.29
C VAL A 66 -18.03 -14.75 2.55
N GLY A 67 -18.59 -14.24 1.44
CA GLY A 67 -19.49 -15.00 0.58
C GLY A 67 -20.90 -15.18 1.17
N LEU A 68 -21.33 -14.23 1.99
CA LEU A 68 -22.69 -14.18 2.48
C LEU A 68 -23.64 -13.62 1.39
N ALA A 69 -24.82 -14.18 1.29
CA ALA A 69 -25.86 -13.66 0.41
C ALA A 69 -26.59 -12.48 1.10
N GLY A 70 -26.83 -11.41 0.35
CA GLY A 70 -27.54 -10.23 0.84
C GLY A 70 -26.63 -9.09 1.29
N GLU A 71 -27.19 -7.90 1.40
CA GLU A 71 -26.50 -6.71 1.92
C GLU A 71 -26.34 -6.81 3.44
N PRO A 72 -25.19 -6.47 4.00
CA PRO A 72 -25.02 -6.44 5.45
C PRO A 72 -25.88 -5.32 6.02
N GLU A 73 -26.91 -5.66 6.77
CA GLU A 73 -27.70 -4.67 7.49
C GLU A 73 -26.80 -3.84 8.41
N SER A 74 -26.83 -2.53 8.24
CA SER A 74 -25.99 -1.61 9.01
C SER A 74 -26.24 -1.66 10.52
N SER A 75 -27.42 -2.13 10.91
CA SER A 75 -27.86 -2.25 12.31
C SER A 75 -27.16 -3.37 13.09
N ILE A 76 -26.54 -4.34 12.40
CA ILE A 76 -25.93 -5.52 13.03
C ILE A 76 -24.39 -5.41 13.09
N ARG A 77 -23.83 -4.40 12.49
CA ARG A 77 -22.38 -4.20 12.39
C ARG A 77 -21.75 -3.95 13.76
N SER A 78 -20.84 -4.79 14.16
CA SER A 78 -20.12 -4.72 15.45
C SER A 78 -18.64 -5.02 15.28
N ALA A 79 -17.84 -4.65 16.27
CA ALA A 79 -16.42 -4.97 16.31
C ALA A 79 -16.17 -6.49 16.29
N ALA A 80 -17.02 -7.27 16.98
CA ALA A 80 -16.94 -8.73 16.99
C ALA A 80 -17.20 -9.32 15.60
N MET A 81 -18.20 -8.82 14.89
CA MET A 81 -18.52 -9.21 13.51
C MET A 81 -17.40 -8.84 12.54
N ALA A 82 -16.83 -7.63 12.68
CA ALA A 82 -15.68 -7.20 11.89
C ALA A 82 -14.49 -8.13 12.06
N LYS A 83 -14.20 -8.56 13.29
CA LYS A 83 -13.13 -9.50 13.61
C LYS A 83 -13.35 -10.87 12.97
N ASP A 84 -14.54 -11.40 13.07
CA ASP A 84 -14.88 -12.71 12.51
C ASP A 84 -14.86 -12.70 10.98
N TRP A 85 -15.43 -11.69 10.37
CA TRP A 85 -15.40 -11.51 8.92
C TRP A 85 -14.00 -11.30 8.38
N THR A 86 -13.18 -10.50 9.05
CA THR A 86 -11.78 -10.30 8.69
C THR A 86 -11.00 -11.61 8.72
N ARG A 87 -11.19 -12.41 9.76
CA ARG A 87 -10.55 -13.72 9.88
C ARG A 87 -10.95 -14.65 8.73
N THR A 88 -12.23 -14.74 8.43
CA THR A 88 -12.76 -15.57 7.36
C THR A 88 -12.28 -15.10 6.00
N ALA A 89 -12.33 -13.78 5.72
CA ALA A 89 -11.87 -13.19 4.47
C ALA A 89 -10.36 -13.40 4.26
N ARG A 90 -9.54 -13.20 5.28
CA ARG A 90 -8.09 -13.49 5.22
C ARG A 90 -7.82 -14.94 4.88
N HIS A 91 -8.55 -15.86 5.52
CA HIS A 91 -8.38 -17.28 5.28
C HIS A 91 -8.72 -17.68 3.84
N ARG A 92 -9.76 -17.07 3.25
CA ARG A 92 -10.17 -17.34 1.86
C ARG A 92 -9.28 -16.71 0.81
N THR A 93 -8.71 -15.54 1.09
CA THR A 93 -7.88 -14.78 0.14
C THR A 93 -6.38 -15.04 0.31
N HIS A 94 -5.99 -15.89 1.25
CA HIS A 94 -4.57 -16.15 1.52
C HIS A 94 -3.89 -16.82 0.33
N PRO A 95 -2.73 -16.30 -0.15
CA PRO A 95 -2.03 -16.83 -1.33
C PRO A 95 -1.63 -18.31 -1.18
N ASP A 96 -1.32 -18.79 0.02
CA ASP A 96 -1.00 -20.20 0.28
C ASP A 96 -2.18 -21.17 0.05
N ARG A 97 -3.38 -20.65 -0.11
CA ARG A 97 -4.60 -21.40 -0.37
C ARG A 97 -5.23 -21.11 -1.73
N ASN A 98 -4.40 -20.79 -2.71
CA ASN A 98 -4.82 -20.36 -4.05
C ASN A 98 -5.65 -19.06 -4.04
N GLY A 99 -5.54 -18.25 -3.00
CA GLY A 99 -6.09 -16.91 -2.98
C GLY A 99 -5.26 -15.93 -3.80
N ASP A 100 -5.89 -14.86 -4.26
CA ASP A 100 -5.20 -13.80 -5.00
C ASP A 100 -4.57 -12.78 -4.03
N ALA A 101 -3.29 -12.47 -4.26
CA ALA A 101 -2.55 -11.50 -3.43
C ALA A 101 -3.19 -10.10 -3.44
N GLY A 102 -3.78 -9.66 -4.56
CA GLY A 102 -4.50 -8.41 -4.67
C GLY A 102 -5.74 -8.38 -3.78
N ASN A 103 -6.50 -9.46 -3.79
CA ASN A 103 -7.68 -9.61 -2.93
C ASN A 103 -7.29 -9.65 -1.43
N PHE A 104 -6.20 -10.32 -1.10
CA PHE A 104 -5.68 -10.33 0.26
C PHE A 104 -5.31 -8.94 0.76
N GLN A 105 -4.68 -8.11 -0.08
CA GLN A 105 -4.37 -6.72 0.25
C GLN A 105 -5.63 -5.86 0.44
N LEU A 106 -6.67 -6.07 -0.35
CA LEU A 106 -7.96 -5.39 -0.15
C LEU A 106 -8.58 -5.73 1.20
N VAL A 107 -8.55 -7.00 1.58
CA VAL A 107 -9.02 -7.47 2.89
C VAL A 107 -8.20 -6.85 4.03
N GLN A 108 -6.89 -6.74 3.88
CA GLN A 108 -6.04 -6.09 4.89
C GLN A 108 -6.38 -4.60 5.06
N ARG A 109 -6.58 -3.87 3.98
CA ARG A 109 -7.00 -2.45 4.04
C ARG A 109 -8.36 -2.29 4.69
N ALA A 110 -9.31 -3.17 4.37
CA ALA A 110 -10.61 -3.18 5.02
C ALA A 110 -10.51 -3.42 6.53
N ALA A 111 -9.67 -4.37 6.94
CA ALA A 111 -9.39 -4.66 8.32
C ALA A 111 -8.75 -3.48 9.06
N GLU A 112 -7.79 -2.80 8.45
CA GLU A 112 -7.16 -1.60 9.03
C GLU A 112 -8.17 -0.47 9.23
N THR A 113 -9.04 -0.23 8.25
CA THR A 113 -10.09 0.79 8.34
C THR A 113 -11.07 0.49 9.48
N LEU A 114 -11.54 -0.74 9.58
CA LEU A 114 -12.46 -1.14 10.65
C LEU A 114 -11.76 -1.20 12.01
N SER A 115 -10.50 -1.57 12.05
CA SER A 115 -9.67 -1.54 13.26
C SER A 115 -9.59 -0.12 13.84
N ALA A 116 -9.35 0.87 12.98
CA ALA A 116 -9.32 2.28 13.36
C ALA A 116 -10.70 2.79 13.79
N HIS A 117 -11.76 2.37 13.09
CA HIS A 117 -13.14 2.79 13.39
C HIS A 117 -13.64 2.28 14.74
N TYR A 118 -13.38 1.02 15.06
CA TYR A 118 -13.81 0.40 16.32
C TYR A 118 -12.77 0.50 17.44
N GLY A 119 -11.55 0.97 17.17
CA GLY A 119 -10.46 1.03 18.14
C GLY A 119 -9.98 -0.34 18.64
N VAL A 120 -10.18 -1.39 17.87
CA VAL A 120 -9.79 -2.77 18.19
C VAL A 120 -8.88 -3.35 17.12
N LYS A 121 -7.97 -4.22 17.50
CA LYS A 121 -7.11 -4.92 16.56
C LYS A 121 -7.89 -6.07 15.90
N LEU A 122 -8.03 -5.98 14.60
CA LEU A 122 -8.68 -6.99 13.77
C LEU A 122 -7.69 -7.93 13.11
#